data_ebf49f1a71f3f2f539fca9c5be0bb5cc
#
_entry.id   ebf49f1a71f3f2f539fca9c5be0bb5cc
#
_cell.length_a   1.000
_cell.length_b   1.000
_cell.length_c   1.000
_cell.angle_alpha   90.00
_cell.angle_beta   90.00
_cell.angle_gamma   90.00
#
_symmetry.space_group_name_H-M   'P 1'
#
loop_
_entity.id
_entity.type
_entity.pdbx_description
1 polymer ?
#
loop_
_entity_poly.entity_id
_entity_poly.type
_entity_poly.pdbx_seq_one_letter_code
_entity_poly.pdbx_strand_id
1 'polypeptide(L)'
;MAFKTVLVGGTTNCYIVYNEKNKKGFIVDPGAESGRILAEVEHLGLTIEAILLTHAHGDHVAALNQVRDALGVKVYMDKDELENFNHQVPQFIAMMGGEVPDKEPDVLLNDGDTIELDCGKIKVMQTAGHTPGSVCYFYGNLLLSGDTLFQGSIGRTDFPGGDMQAMMHSLRKLAQVDENLRVLPGHGPETSIGIEKRINPYMQHVL
;
A
#
# COMPACT_ATOMS: atom_id res chain seq x y z
N MET A 1 -1.66 -12.39 13.77
CA MET A 1 -1.01 -11.55 12.75
C MET A 1 -0.49 -10.29 13.40
N ALA A 2 0.61 -9.77 12.89
CA ALA A 2 1.22 -8.55 13.37
C ALA A 2 1.73 -7.73 12.19
N PHE A 3 2.11 -6.50 12.44
CA PHE A 3 2.80 -5.68 11.47
C PHE A 3 3.84 -4.79 12.15
N LYS A 4 4.77 -4.31 11.37
CA LYS A 4 5.74 -3.28 11.72
C LYS A 4 5.66 -2.16 10.69
N THR A 5 5.51 -0.94 11.14
CA THR A 5 5.64 0.25 10.29
C THR A 5 7.09 0.70 10.25
N VAL A 6 7.63 0.86 9.06
CA VAL A 6 8.93 1.50 8.81
C VAL A 6 8.63 2.82 8.11
N LEU A 7 8.74 3.92 8.82
CA LEU A 7 8.57 5.25 8.22
C LEU A 7 9.79 5.54 7.34
N VAL A 8 9.57 5.68 6.04
CA VAL A 8 10.62 5.89 5.02
C VAL A 8 10.44 7.22 4.30
N GLY A 9 11.52 7.78 3.76
CA GLY A 9 11.47 9.07 3.08
C GLY A 9 10.94 10.23 3.95
N GLY A 10 10.82 10.00 5.26
CA GLY A 10 10.31 10.96 6.23
C GLY A 10 8.79 11.03 6.37
N THR A 11 8.01 10.51 5.41
CA THR A 11 6.54 10.65 5.41
C THR A 11 5.76 9.40 5.01
N THR A 12 6.37 8.44 4.31
CA THR A 12 5.69 7.27 3.76
C THR A 12 5.80 6.09 4.70
N ASN A 13 4.71 5.41 4.93
CA ASN A 13 4.62 4.20 5.74
C ASN A 13 4.85 2.96 4.87
N CYS A 14 6.02 2.36 4.96
CA CYS A 14 6.25 1.00 4.49
C CYS A 14 5.81 0.01 5.58
N TYR A 15 4.99 -0.98 5.22
CA TYR A 15 4.51 -1.97 6.18
C TYR A 15 5.15 -3.33 5.94
N ILE A 16 5.67 -3.94 7.01
CA ILE A 16 6.04 -5.36 7.05
C ILE A 16 4.94 -6.07 7.82
N VAL A 17 4.12 -6.85 7.11
CA VAL A 17 2.94 -7.54 7.68
C VAL A 17 3.22 -9.03 7.72
N TYR A 18 2.93 -9.69 8.86
CA TYR A 18 3.34 -11.08 9.02
C TYR A 18 2.44 -11.90 9.94
N ASN A 19 2.51 -13.19 9.77
CA ASN A 19 1.91 -14.17 10.64
C ASN A 19 2.92 -14.58 11.73
N GLU A 20 2.61 -14.27 12.99
CA GLU A 20 3.51 -14.52 14.13
C GLU A 20 3.85 -15.99 14.34
N LYS A 21 2.95 -16.91 13.93
CA LYS A 21 3.11 -18.35 14.16
C LYS A 21 4.14 -18.98 13.22
N ASN A 22 4.10 -18.63 11.93
CA ASN A 22 4.99 -19.23 10.93
C ASN A 22 6.12 -18.30 10.47
N LYS A 23 6.15 -17.06 10.98
CA LYS A 23 7.16 -16.05 10.63
C LYS A 23 7.24 -15.70 9.14
N LYS A 24 6.15 -15.94 8.41
CA LYS A 24 6.02 -15.54 7.00
C LYS A 24 5.22 -14.26 6.88
N GLY A 25 5.52 -13.45 5.86
CA GLY A 25 4.87 -12.18 5.68
C GLY A 25 5.09 -11.55 4.31
N PHE A 26 4.65 -10.32 4.15
CA PHE A 26 4.79 -9.54 2.94
C PHE A 26 5.11 -8.08 3.29
N ILE A 27 5.68 -7.36 2.33
CA ILE A 27 5.99 -5.94 2.45
C ILE A 27 5.00 -5.15 1.60
N VAL A 28 4.56 -3.99 2.09
CA VAL A 28 3.71 -3.05 1.36
C VAL A 28 4.45 -1.74 1.19
N ASP A 29 4.51 -1.24 -0.04
CA ASP A 29 5.04 0.05 -0.44
C ASP A 29 6.47 0.33 0.08
N PRO A 30 7.50 -0.35 -0.45
CA PRO A 30 8.89 -0.07 -0.09
C PRO A 30 9.36 1.25 -0.74
N GLY A 31 8.96 2.37 -0.15
CA GLY A 31 9.06 3.70 -0.74
C GLY A 31 10.45 4.34 -0.69
N ALA A 32 11.28 3.98 0.27
CA ALA A 32 12.66 4.48 0.40
C ALA A 32 13.46 3.64 1.42
N GLU A 33 14.75 3.93 1.59
CA GLU A 33 15.59 3.40 2.67
C GLU A 33 15.57 1.86 2.78
N SER A 34 15.79 1.17 1.65
CA SER A 34 15.78 -0.29 1.54
C SER A 34 16.56 -1.01 2.66
N GLY A 35 17.71 -0.47 3.06
CA GLY A 35 18.53 -1.03 4.14
C GLY A 35 17.80 -1.08 5.49
N ARG A 36 16.97 -0.08 5.81
CA ARG A 36 16.17 -0.08 7.04
C ARG A 36 15.03 -1.10 6.98
N ILE A 37 14.39 -1.24 5.82
CA ILE A 37 13.33 -2.22 5.62
C ILE A 37 13.91 -3.63 5.78
N LEU A 38 15.02 -3.93 5.10
CA LEU A 38 15.68 -5.24 5.15
C LEU A 38 16.21 -5.58 6.54
N ALA A 39 16.82 -4.61 7.24
CA ALA A 39 17.27 -4.79 8.62
C ALA A 39 16.12 -5.12 9.58
N GLU A 40 14.94 -4.52 9.39
CA GLU A 40 13.77 -4.84 10.21
C GLU A 40 13.22 -6.25 9.91
N VAL A 41 13.21 -6.67 8.64
CA VAL A 41 12.87 -8.06 8.24
C VAL A 41 13.79 -9.07 8.93
N GLU A 42 15.10 -8.82 8.90
CA GLU A 42 16.11 -9.66 9.55
C GLU A 42 15.94 -9.68 11.07
N HIS A 43 15.78 -8.50 11.69
CA HIS A 43 15.57 -8.36 13.14
C HIS A 43 14.35 -9.15 13.64
N LEU A 44 13.27 -9.16 12.88
CA LEU A 44 12.05 -9.90 13.20
C LEU A 44 12.14 -11.39 12.87
N GLY A 45 13.19 -11.83 12.15
CA GLY A 45 13.40 -13.20 11.71
C GLY A 45 12.32 -13.68 10.74
N LEU A 46 11.92 -12.83 9.79
CA LEU A 46 10.82 -13.11 8.88
C LEU A 46 11.30 -13.68 7.54
N THR A 47 10.48 -14.54 6.98
CA THR A 47 10.53 -14.92 5.57
C THR A 47 9.47 -14.13 4.81
N ILE A 48 9.89 -13.23 3.95
CA ILE A 48 8.99 -12.45 3.10
C ILE A 48 8.63 -13.27 1.86
N GLU A 49 7.34 -13.28 1.50
CA GLU A 49 6.79 -14.07 0.40
C GLU A 49 6.40 -13.20 -0.80
N ALA A 50 6.15 -11.91 -0.57
CA ALA A 50 5.71 -10.97 -1.60
C ALA A 50 5.99 -9.51 -1.24
N ILE A 51 6.01 -8.65 -2.26
CA ILE A 51 5.87 -7.21 -2.14
C ILE A 51 4.54 -6.82 -2.78
N LEU A 52 3.72 -6.03 -2.11
CA LEU A 52 2.45 -5.52 -2.60
C LEU A 52 2.56 -4.00 -2.75
N LEU A 53 2.17 -3.47 -3.89
CA LEU A 53 2.10 -2.03 -4.13
C LEU A 53 0.65 -1.58 -4.07
N THR A 54 0.36 -0.58 -3.23
CA THR A 54 -0.99 0.02 -3.18
C THR A 54 -1.22 0.91 -4.40
N HIS A 55 -0.18 1.57 -4.87
CA HIS A 55 -0.11 2.37 -6.09
C HIS A 55 1.37 2.64 -6.44
N ALA A 56 1.65 3.38 -7.51
CA ALA A 56 3.00 3.50 -8.06
C ALA A 56 3.59 4.91 -7.96
N HIS A 57 3.17 5.75 -7.02
CA HIS A 57 3.91 7.00 -6.81
C HIS A 57 5.32 6.73 -6.28
N GLY A 58 6.24 7.61 -6.65
CA GLY A 58 7.66 7.40 -6.45
C GLY A 58 8.06 7.15 -4.99
N ASP A 59 7.40 7.79 -4.05
CA ASP A 59 7.62 7.61 -2.61
C ASP A 59 7.07 6.29 -2.05
N HIS A 60 6.35 5.50 -2.85
CA HIS A 60 5.90 4.13 -2.54
C HIS A 60 6.74 3.05 -3.21
N VAL A 61 7.56 3.41 -4.22
CA VAL A 61 8.30 2.42 -5.02
C VAL A 61 9.81 2.66 -5.11
N ALA A 62 10.35 3.76 -4.56
CA ALA A 62 11.74 4.15 -4.77
C ALA A 62 12.79 3.15 -4.23
N ALA A 63 12.43 2.29 -3.28
CA ALA A 63 13.31 1.20 -2.80
C ALA A 63 12.92 -0.18 -3.36
N LEU A 64 11.98 -0.24 -4.33
CA LEU A 64 11.43 -1.50 -4.81
C LEU A 64 12.49 -2.43 -5.37
N ASN A 65 13.39 -1.93 -6.25
CA ASN A 65 14.43 -2.75 -6.88
C ASN A 65 15.31 -3.44 -5.82
N GLN A 66 15.85 -2.64 -4.88
CA GLN A 66 16.78 -3.14 -3.87
C GLN A 66 16.10 -4.17 -2.93
N VAL A 67 14.84 -3.91 -2.52
CA VAL A 67 14.10 -4.82 -1.63
C VAL A 67 13.72 -6.09 -2.37
N ARG A 68 13.23 -5.97 -3.62
CA ARG A 68 12.87 -7.11 -4.48
C ARG A 68 14.07 -8.03 -4.74
N ASP A 69 15.21 -7.45 -5.14
CA ASP A 69 16.41 -8.21 -5.47
C ASP A 69 17.01 -8.87 -4.24
N ALA A 70 17.05 -8.21 -3.09
CA ALA A 70 17.55 -8.77 -1.84
C ALA A 70 16.72 -9.96 -1.33
N LEU A 71 15.40 -9.91 -1.52
CA LEU A 71 14.48 -10.95 -1.02
C LEU A 71 14.14 -12.02 -2.06
N GLY A 72 14.29 -11.73 -3.35
CA GLY A 72 13.97 -12.65 -4.44
C GLY A 72 12.49 -12.98 -4.55
N VAL A 73 11.60 -12.04 -4.23
CA VAL A 73 10.15 -12.25 -4.15
C VAL A 73 9.39 -11.57 -5.29
N LYS A 74 8.15 -12.02 -5.52
CA LYS A 74 7.26 -11.42 -6.52
C LYS A 74 6.69 -10.10 -6.05
N VAL A 75 6.49 -9.19 -7.01
CA VAL A 75 5.79 -7.92 -6.83
C VAL A 75 4.38 -8.01 -7.41
N TYR A 76 3.41 -7.57 -6.64
CA TYR A 76 1.99 -7.53 -7.00
C TYR A 76 1.52 -6.07 -7.06
N MET A 77 0.76 -5.72 -8.09
CA MET A 77 0.20 -4.38 -8.29
C MET A 77 -1.09 -4.47 -9.11
N ASP A 78 -2.00 -3.53 -8.96
CA ASP A 78 -3.17 -3.46 -9.84
C ASP A 78 -2.76 -3.14 -11.29
N LYS A 79 -3.44 -3.75 -12.25
CA LYS A 79 -3.12 -3.60 -13.69
C LYS A 79 -3.30 -2.16 -14.20
N ASP A 80 -4.28 -1.44 -13.64
CA ASP A 80 -4.59 -0.08 -14.06
C ASP A 80 -3.57 0.95 -13.54
N GLU A 81 -2.61 0.50 -12.72
CA GLU A 81 -1.49 1.30 -12.23
C GLU A 81 -0.23 1.20 -13.11
N LEU A 82 -0.23 0.31 -14.12
CA LEU A 82 0.96 0.03 -14.93
C LEU A 82 1.46 1.25 -15.69
N GLU A 83 0.57 2.13 -16.13
CA GLU A 83 0.97 3.39 -16.80
C GLU A 83 1.75 4.30 -15.84
N ASN A 84 1.26 4.51 -14.63
CA ASN A 84 1.95 5.30 -13.60
C ASN A 84 3.29 4.66 -13.20
N PHE A 85 3.30 3.34 -13.07
CA PHE A 85 4.52 2.59 -12.76
C PHE A 85 5.61 2.80 -13.81
N ASN A 86 5.27 2.82 -15.09
CA ASN A 86 6.20 2.97 -16.20
C ASN A 86 6.61 4.44 -16.47
N HIS A 87 5.89 5.41 -15.90
CA HIS A 87 6.13 6.84 -16.10
C HIS A 87 6.67 7.56 -14.85
N GLN A 88 7.58 6.89 -14.12
CA GLN A 88 8.21 7.47 -12.93
C GLN A 88 9.02 8.75 -13.28
N VAL A 89 9.08 9.67 -12.33
CA VAL A 89 9.92 10.87 -12.41
C VAL A 89 11.28 10.58 -11.78
N PRO A 90 12.35 10.36 -12.58
CA PRO A 90 13.64 9.89 -12.07
C PRO A 90 14.24 10.81 -11.01
N GLN A 91 14.06 12.13 -11.15
CA GLN A 91 14.58 13.11 -10.20
C GLN A 91 13.90 12.98 -8.83
N PHE A 92 12.60 12.71 -8.81
CA PHE A 92 11.86 12.51 -7.56
C PHE A 92 12.31 11.21 -6.87
N ILE A 93 12.41 10.12 -7.60
CA ILE A 93 12.93 8.83 -7.09
C ILE A 93 14.33 8.98 -6.52
N ALA A 94 15.23 9.69 -7.22
CA ALA A 94 16.59 9.92 -6.75
C ALA A 94 16.64 10.77 -5.46
N MET A 95 15.74 11.76 -5.31
CA MET A 95 15.60 12.52 -4.06
C MET A 95 15.20 11.66 -2.86
N MET A 96 14.46 10.56 -3.10
CA MET A 96 14.11 9.57 -2.09
C MET A 96 15.25 8.58 -1.80
N GLY A 97 16.39 8.71 -2.50
CA GLY A 97 17.54 7.82 -2.36
C GLY A 97 17.34 6.45 -3.03
N GLY A 98 16.42 6.38 -3.98
CA GLY A 98 16.05 5.17 -4.69
C GLY A 98 16.43 5.19 -6.18
N GLU A 99 15.96 4.17 -6.88
CA GLU A 99 16.14 3.99 -8.32
C GLU A 99 14.78 3.75 -8.98
N VAL A 100 14.61 4.25 -10.20
CA VAL A 100 13.41 3.94 -10.99
C VAL A 100 13.27 2.42 -11.11
N PRO A 101 12.07 1.87 -10.86
CA PRO A 101 11.85 0.44 -11.03
C PRO A 101 12.28 -0.04 -12.42
N ASP A 102 13.13 -1.06 -12.47
CA ASP A 102 13.75 -1.58 -13.69
C ASP A 102 13.03 -2.80 -14.27
N LYS A 103 12.09 -3.36 -13.52
CA LYS A 103 11.29 -4.53 -13.88
C LYS A 103 9.83 -4.28 -13.51
N GLU A 104 8.94 -4.61 -14.41
CA GLU A 104 7.50 -4.59 -14.14
C GLU A 104 7.11 -5.51 -12.97
N PRO A 105 5.97 -5.29 -12.32
CA PRO A 105 5.40 -6.21 -11.35
C PRO A 105 5.19 -7.61 -11.95
N ASP A 106 5.43 -8.65 -11.15
CA ASP A 106 5.31 -10.04 -11.60
C ASP A 106 3.87 -10.49 -11.76
N VAL A 107 2.95 -9.87 -11.00
CA VAL A 107 1.53 -10.20 -10.98
C VAL A 107 0.70 -8.95 -11.04
N LEU A 108 -0.13 -8.84 -12.07
CA LEU A 108 -1.11 -7.78 -12.22
C LEU A 108 -2.45 -8.23 -11.65
N LEU A 109 -2.98 -7.44 -10.72
CA LEU A 109 -4.21 -7.71 -9.97
C LEU A 109 -5.42 -7.05 -10.60
N ASN A 110 -6.61 -7.57 -10.27
CA ASN A 110 -7.92 -6.98 -10.56
C ASN A 110 -8.70 -6.77 -9.27
N ASP A 111 -9.73 -5.93 -9.33
CA ASP A 111 -10.68 -5.76 -8.21
C ASP A 111 -11.30 -7.10 -7.80
N GLY A 112 -11.29 -7.38 -6.52
CA GLY A 112 -11.84 -8.62 -5.94
C GLY A 112 -10.89 -9.82 -5.93
N ASP A 113 -9.70 -9.71 -6.48
CA ASP A 113 -8.71 -10.79 -6.44
C ASP A 113 -8.33 -11.14 -4.99
N THR A 114 -7.83 -12.37 -4.83
CA THR A 114 -7.28 -12.85 -3.55
C THR A 114 -5.87 -13.37 -3.78
N ILE A 115 -4.90 -12.81 -3.08
CA ILE A 115 -3.52 -13.29 -3.08
C ILE A 115 -3.41 -14.35 -1.98
N GLU A 116 -3.00 -15.55 -2.36
CA GLU A 116 -2.80 -16.67 -1.42
C GLU A 116 -1.30 -16.84 -1.14
N LEU A 117 -0.90 -16.55 0.09
CA LEU A 117 0.45 -16.75 0.62
C LEU A 117 0.39 -17.72 1.81
N ASP A 118 1.52 -18.27 2.20
CA ASP A 118 1.57 -19.14 3.38
C ASP A 118 1.31 -18.36 4.69
N CYS A 119 1.59 -17.06 4.70
CA CYS A 119 1.21 -16.20 5.82
C CYS A 119 -0.30 -16.02 5.94
N GLY A 120 -1.07 -16.17 4.85
CA GLY A 120 -2.53 -16.06 4.82
C GLY A 120 -3.06 -15.51 3.50
N LYS A 121 -4.38 -15.24 3.50
CA LYS A 121 -5.08 -14.71 2.32
C LYS A 121 -5.22 -13.19 2.44
N ILE A 122 -4.93 -12.50 1.34
CA ILE A 122 -5.04 -11.05 1.22
C ILE A 122 -6.06 -10.74 0.13
N LYS A 123 -7.14 -10.05 0.49
CA LYS A 123 -8.15 -9.62 -0.50
C LYS A 123 -7.78 -8.26 -1.07
N VAL A 124 -8.03 -8.08 -2.34
CA VAL A 124 -7.77 -6.85 -3.09
C VAL A 124 -9.09 -6.12 -3.33
N MET A 125 -9.13 -4.84 -3.05
CA MET A 125 -10.23 -3.95 -3.43
C MET A 125 -9.64 -2.76 -4.19
N GLN A 126 -9.99 -2.62 -5.46
CA GLN A 126 -9.61 -1.42 -6.21
C GLN A 126 -10.34 -0.20 -5.64
N THR A 127 -9.56 0.81 -5.34
CA THR A 127 -10.02 2.08 -4.74
C THR A 127 -9.45 3.26 -5.52
N ALA A 128 -9.74 3.27 -6.83
CA ALA A 128 -9.30 4.34 -7.72
C ALA A 128 -9.72 5.73 -7.22
N GLY A 129 -8.91 6.73 -7.53
CA GLY A 129 -9.19 8.12 -7.20
C GLY A 129 -7.94 8.94 -6.87
N HIS A 130 -7.00 8.42 -6.09
CA HIS A 130 -5.67 9.01 -5.94
C HIS A 130 -4.83 8.73 -7.19
N THR A 131 -4.84 7.47 -7.62
CA THR A 131 -4.40 7.02 -8.94
C THR A 131 -5.46 6.08 -9.54
N PRO A 132 -5.40 5.78 -10.86
CA PRO A 132 -6.37 4.88 -11.50
C PRO A 132 -6.35 3.46 -10.93
N GLY A 133 -5.17 2.94 -10.59
CA GLY A 133 -4.96 1.60 -10.08
C GLY A 133 -4.71 1.53 -8.57
N SER A 134 -5.05 2.57 -7.80
CA SER A 134 -4.97 2.51 -6.33
C SER A 134 -5.81 1.36 -5.78
N VAL A 135 -5.23 0.60 -4.83
CA VAL A 135 -5.91 -0.52 -4.17
C VAL A 135 -5.78 -0.45 -2.66
N CYS A 136 -6.76 -1.03 -1.97
CA CYS A 136 -6.68 -1.40 -0.57
C CYS A 136 -6.49 -2.92 -0.44
N TYR A 137 -5.60 -3.34 0.48
CA TYR A 137 -5.39 -4.74 0.81
C TYR A 137 -6.00 -5.07 2.17
N PHE A 138 -6.78 -6.15 2.23
CA PHE A 138 -7.39 -6.65 3.46
C PHE A 138 -6.65 -7.91 3.93
N TYR A 139 -6.12 -7.87 5.13
CA TYR A 139 -5.46 -9.01 5.76
C TYR A 139 -5.94 -9.17 7.21
N GLY A 140 -6.85 -10.11 7.45
CA GLY A 140 -7.50 -10.26 8.74
C GLY A 140 -8.30 -9.03 9.15
N ASN A 141 -7.91 -8.36 10.23
CA ASN A 141 -8.52 -7.12 10.70
C ASN A 141 -7.75 -5.86 10.26
N LEU A 142 -6.80 -6.00 9.34
CA LEU A 142 -6.01 -4.89 8.80
C LEU A 142 -6.52 -4.49 7.42
N LEU A 143 -6.56 -3.20 7.18
CA LEU A 143 -6.80 -2.56 5.89
C LEU A 143 -5.60 -1.66 5.55
N LEU A 144 -4.77 -2.09 4.62
CA LEU A 144 -3.68 -1.28 4.09
C LEU A 144 -4.26 -0.43 2.97
N SER A 145 -4.47 0.85 3.25
CA SER A 145 -5.28 1.73 2.39
C SER A 145 -4.45 2.53 1.37
N GLY A 146 -3.11 2.45 1.45
CA GLY A 146 -2.28 3.34 0.64
C GLY A 146 -2.75 4.78 0.78
N ASP A 147 -2.85 5.47 -0.33
CA ASP A 147 -3.27 6.87 -0.38
C ASP A 147 -4.76 7.05 -0.72
N THR A 148 -5.58 6.05 -0.37
CA THR A 148 -7.05 6.19 -0.49
C THR A 148 -7.65 6.86 0.75
N LEU A 149 -7.36 6.35 1.95
CA LEU A 149 -7.98 6.83 3.21
C LEU A 149 -6.91 7.07 4.26
N PHE A 150 -6.88 8.29 4.81
CA PHE A 150 -6.03 8.73 5.91
C PHE A 150 -6.86 9.05 7.16
N GLN A 151 -6.20 9.23 8.29
CA GLN A 151 -6.86 9.75 9.48
C GLN A 151 -7.39 11.18 9.21
N GLY A 152 -8.71 11.32 9.20
CA GLY A 152 -9.40 12.59 8.98
C GLY A 152 -9.27 13.18 7.57
N SER A 153 -8.69 12.45 6.61
CA SER A 153 -8.44 12.94 5.25
C SER A 153 -8.45 11.80 4.22
N ILE A 154 -8.15 12.15 2.98
CA ILE A 154 -7.97 11.24 1.84
C ILE A 154 -6.73 11.62 1.06
N GLY A 155 -6.26 10.74 0.19
CA GLY A 155 -5.24 11.05 -0.79
C GLY A 155 -5.70 12.15 -1.76
N ARG A 156 -4.76 12.97 -2.22
CA ARG A 156 -5.04 14.02 -3.21
C ARG A 156 -5.50 13.41 -4.53
N THR A 157 -6.31 14.16 -5.27
CA THR A 157 -6.90 13.72 -6.53
C THR A 157 -6.64 14.69 -7.69
N ASP A 158 -5.69 15.61 -7.50
CA ASP A 158 -5.35 16.67 -8.44
C ASP A 158 -4.04 16.42 -9.23
N PHE A 159 -3.39 15.27 -9.00
CA PHE A 159 -2.27 14.80 -9.81
C PHE A 159 -2.76 14.10 -11.10
N PRO A 160 -1.90 13.95 -12.11
CA PRO A 160 -2.23 13.19 -13.31
C PRO A 160 -2.76 11.79 -12.96
N GLY A 161 -3.92 11.42 -13.51
CA GLY A 161 -4.60 10.18 -13.19
C GLY A 161 -5.52 10.24 -11.95
N GLY A 162 -5.46 11.32 -11.15
CA GLY A 162 -6.35 11.54 -10.01
C GLY A 162 -7.78 11.90 -10.45
N ASP A 163 -8.78 11.40 -9.72
CA ASP A 163 -10.21 11.64 -9.98
C ASP A 163 -10.99 11.66 -8.67
N MET A 164 -11.56 12.83 -8.33
CA MET A 164 -12.37 13.00 -7.11
C MET A 164 -13.67 12.17 -7.15
N GLN A 165 -14.29 11.98 -8.34
CA GLN A 165 -15.51 11.18 -8.42
C GLN A 165 -15.21 9.70 -8.18
N ALA A 166 -14.12 9.19 -8.74
CA ALA A 166 -13.64 7.84 -8.47
C ALA A 166 -13.28 7.67 -6.99
N MET A 167 -12.60 8.65 -6.37
CA MET A 167 -12.28 8.64 -4.94
C MET A 167 -13.57 8.55 -4.10
N MET A 168 -14.57 9.37 -4.38
CA MET A 168 -15.85 9.33 -3.65
C MET A 168 -16.57 7.98 -3.84
N HIS A 169 -16.46 7.35 -5.02
CA HIS A 169 -16.97 5.99 -5.23
C HIS A 169 -16.22 4.98 -4.36
N SER A 170 -14.90 5.05 -4.32
CA SER A 170 -14.04 4.20 -3.50
C SER A 170 -14.35 4.33 -2.00
N LEU A 171 -14.57 5.56 -1.52
CA LEU A 171 -14.98 5.78 -0.13
C LEU A 171 -16.36 5.18 0.18
N ARG A 172 -17.31 5.19 -0.78
CA ARG A 172 -18.61 4.49 -0.59
C ARG A 172 -18.40 2.98 -0.42
N LYS A 173 -17.48 2.36 -1.19
CA LYS A 173 -17.11 0.93 -0.99
C LYS A 173 -16.54 0.72 0.42
N LEU A 174 -15.61 1.58 0.85
CA LEU A 174 -14.99 1.49 2.19
C LEU A 174 -15.98 1.76 3.32
N ALA A 175 -17.02 2.57 3.09
CA ALA A 175 -18.07 2.81 4.09
C ALA A 175 -18.93 1.56 4.40
N GLN A 176 -18.90 0.54 3.53
CA GLN A 176 -19.66 -0.71 3.70
C GLN A 176 -18.88 -1.84 4.38
N VAL A 177 -17.57 -1.66 4.62
CA VAL A 177 -16.76 -2.70 5.27
C VAL A 177 -16.87 -2.62 6.79
N ASP A 178 -16.34 -3.63 7.48
CA ASP A 178 -16.36 -3.73 8.95
C ASP A 178 -15.71 -2.50 9.61
N GLU A 179 -16.44 -1.85 10.50
CA GLU A 179 -15.99 -0.66 11.23
C GLU A 179 -14.79 -0.92 12.15
N ASN A 180 -14.58 -2.18 12.55
CA ASN A 180 -13.46 -2.59 13.40
C ASN A 180 -12.14 -2.79 12.63
N LEU A 181 -12.14 -2.66 11.31
CA LEU A 181 -10.91 -2.74 10.53
C LEU A 181 -9.97 -1.60 10.92
N ARG A 182 -8.75 -1.96 11.25
CA ARG A 182 -7.64 -1.02 11.49
C ARG A 182 -7.12 -0.57 10.13
N VAL A 183 -7.09 0.73 9.91
CA VAL A 183 -6.62 1.34 8.66
C VAL A 183 -5.16 1.72 8.82
N LEU A 184 -4.32 1.17 7.95
CA LEU A 184 -2.89 1.41 7.84
C LEU A 184 -2.65 2.22 6.56
N PRO A 185 -2.59 3.57 6.66
CA PRO A 185 -2.49 4.44 5.49
C PRO A 185 -1.07 4.55 4.94
N GLY A 186 -0.91 4.99 3.69
CA GLY A 186 0.38 5.29 3.09
C GLY A 186 1.11 6.43 3.81
N HIS A 187 0.37 7.37 4.38
CA HIS A 187 0.92 8.50 5.15
C HIS A 187 0.15 8.74 6.44
N GLY A 188 0.88 9.25 7.45
CA GLY A 188 0.28 9.62 8.73
C GLY A 188 -0.01 8.43 9.65
N PRO A 189 -0.80 8.66 10.70
CA PRO A 189 -1.04 7.66 11.72
C PRO A 189 -2.12 6.66 11.33
N GLU A 190 -2.10 5.51 12.01
CA GLU A 190 -3.15 4.48 11.98
C GLU A 190 -4.49 5.05 12.45
N THR A 191 -5.58 4.54 11.87
CA THR A 191 -6.95 4.81 12.28
C THR A 191 -7.83 3.55 12.17
N SER A 192 -9.15 3.70 12.10
CA SER A 192 -10.09 2.61 11.79
C SER A 192 -11.26 3.12 10.96
N ILE A 193 -11.90 2.21 10.22
CA ILE A 193 -13.08 2.55 9.41
C ILE A 193 -14.16 3.22 10.29
N GLY A 194 -14.41 2.71 11.49
CA GLY A 194 -15.41 3.28 12.39
C GLY A 194 -15.05 4.67 12.92
N ILE A 195 -13.75 4.99 13.11
CA ILE A 195 -13.32 6.36 13.43
C ILE A 195 -13.56 7.25 12.23
N GLU A 196 -13.09 6.86 11.04
CA GLU A 196 -13.20 7.68 9.83
C GLU A 196 -14.66 7.96 9.43
N LYS A 197 -15.54 7.01 9.58
CA LYS A 197 -17.01 7.24 9.39
C LYS A 197 -17.56 8.32 10.31
N ARG A 198 -16.98 8.53 11.49
CA ARG A 198 -17.44 9.52 12.47
C ARG A 198 -16.80 10.90 12.30
N ILE A 199 -15.52 10.96 11.91
CA ILE A 199 -14.77 12.24 11.96
C ILE A 199 -14.26 12.71 10.61
N ASN A 200 -14.11 11.82 9.62
CA ASN A 200 -13.57 12.17 8.31
C ASN A 200 -14.66 12.84 7.44
N PRO A 201 -14.49 14.10 7.05
CA PRO A 201 -15.54 14.81 6.31
C PRO A 201 -15.86 14.18 4.96
N TYR A 202 -14.89 13.55 4.31
CA TYR A 202 -15.10 12.85 3.03
C TYR A 202 -15.88 11.55 3.21
N MET A 203 -15.57 10.78 4.26
CA MET A 203 -16.33 9.57 4.61
C MET A 203 -17.78 9.92 5.01
N GLN A 204 -17.97 10.98 5.80
CA GLN A 204 -19.31 11.46 6.18
C GLN A 204 -20.14 11.90 4.97
N HIS A 205 -19.50 12.46 3.93
CA HIS A 205 -20.20 12.87 2.71
C HIS A 205 -20.74 11.68 1.89
N VAL A 206 -20.24 10.47 2.08
CA VAL A 206 -20.62 9.27 1.32
C VAL A 206 -21.51 8.29 2.11
N LEU A 207 -21.75 8.56 3.39
CA LEU A 207 -22.69 7.80 4.23
C LEU A 207 -24.13 8.21 3.95
#